data_3e6a19787396332869aa50be0d2810e7
#
_entry.id   3e6a19787396332869aa50be0d2810e7
#
_cell.length_a   1.000
_cell.length_b   1.000
_cell.length_c   1.000
_cell.angle_alpha   90.00
_cell.angle_beta   90.00
_cell.angle_gamma   90.00
#
_symmetry.space_group_name_H-M   'P 1'
#
loop_
_entity.id
_entity.type
_entity.pdbx_description
1 polymer ?
#
loop_
_entity_poly.entity_id
_entity_poly.type
_entity_poly.pdbx_seq_one_letter_code
_entity_poly.pdbx_strand_id
1 'polypeptide(L)'
;MRSAPTILHLDMDAFYASAEQASKPSLRGKAVVVGGLGPRGVVATASYEARVFGVHSAMPMGQARRLAPHAAYLVPRFGFYRAISEQVMGLLRALSPLVEPLSLDEAFVDLEAGGVARDEESARLTGAKLRADIKAVTGLTGSVGLAASKMLAKIGSEQAKPDGLVVIPPGTERNLLAPMSVRTLPGVGPATGDHLRRGGITTVGEIAEAGEAELVRLLGKAHGQALYAMALARDERPVVAERDTKSVSVEDTYDVDIHDRVRVRTEVTRLAERCVRRLREAGLSGRTIVLKVRRYDFSTLTRSETLRGPTDDPVVVREAAGRLLESVDTTGGVRLLGVGVSGLADYTQEDLFAQARLEAGQAAAEPPEEAGQGPRPEGAGSTGPPGAYGRGAGGAASGEPAAADGRQWRAGQDVTHTEFGPGWVQGSGLGRVTVRFETPQSAPGRVRTFRAEDPALRPADPLPLIAGPDPGEDPGGDPGAAVSPPEVNAGVSLAGRGAGQDSSSVPASSSLAEGPGASASRVPVPPPATRPNE
;
A
#
# COMPACT_ATOMS: atom_id res chain seq x y z
N MET A 1 -4.65 19.79 -17.70
CA MET A 1 -3.89 20.02 -16.45
C MET A 1 -4.46 21.22 -15.74
N ARG A 2 -4.38 21.28 -14.45
CA ARG A 2 -4.87 22.41 -13.62
C ARG A 2 -3.96 23.62 -13.73
N SER A 3 -4.53 24.80 -13.46
CA SER A 3 -3.78 26.07 -13.40
C SER A 3 -3.01 26.26 -12.09
N ALA A 4 -3.34 25.49 -11.04
CA ALA A 4 -2.70 25.52 -9.74
C ALA A 4 -2.31 24.10 -9.27
N PRO A 5 -1.32 23.94 -8.35
CA PRO A 5 -0.84 22.64 -7.90
C PRO A 5 -1.77 22.04 -6.82
N THR A 6 -3.04 21.84 -7.16
CA THR A 6 -4.11 21.39 -6.23
C THR A 6 -4.36 19.88 -6.21
N ILE A 7 -3.57 19.10 -6.96
CA ILE A 7 -3.54 17.64 -6.81
C ILE A 7 -2.45 17.30 -5.81
N LEU A 8 -2.85 16.67 -4.70
CA LEU A 8 -1.96 16.16 -3.67
C LEU A 8 -1.72 14.66 -3.86
N HIS A 9 -0.49 14.20 -3.71
CA HIS A 9 -0.13 12.81 -3.49
C HIS A 9 0.55 12.67 -2.14
N LEU A 10 -0.01 11.81 -1.28
CA LEU A 10 0.59 11.38 -0.01
C LEU A 10 1.21 10.01 -0.19
N ASP A 11 2.39 9.79 0.41
CA ASP A 11 3.04 8.48 0.52
C ASP A 11 3.71 8.40 1.91
N MET A 12 3.30 7.40 2.72
CA MET A 12 3.84 7.21 4.07
C MET A 12 5.27 6.69 4.03
N ASP A 13 6.15 7.28 4.82
CA ASP A 13 7.59 6.99 4.80
C ASP A 13 7.92 5.61 5.33
N ALA A 14 8.42 4.74 4.46
CA ALA A 14 8.79 3.35 4.77
C ALA A 14 7.73 2.63 5.63
N PHE A 15 6.46 2.76 5.28
CA PHE A 15 5.26 2.57 6.10
C PHE A 15 5.32 1.39 7.05
N TYR A 16 5.44 0.14 6.56
CA TYR A 16 5.41 -1.04 7.44
C TYR A 16 6.60 -1.05 8.40
N ALA A 17 7.78 -0.67 7.93
CA ALA A 17 8.96 -0.64 8.78
C ALA A 17 8.88 0.47 9.84
N SER A 18 8.36 1.64 9.49
CA SER A 18 8.13 2.76 10.41
C SER A 18 7.07 2.42 11.47
N ALA A 19 5.99 1.73 11.09
CA ALA A 19 4.97 1.23 12.01
C ALA A 19 5.56 0.21 13.01
N GLU A 20 6.47 -0.67 12.54
CA GLU A 20 7.17 -1.61 13.40
C GLU A 20 8.13 -0.90 14.37
N GLN A 21 8.89 0.09 13.90
CA GLN A 21 9.77 0.89 14.76
C GLN A 21 8.99 1.72 15.79
N ALA A 22 7.84 2.29 15.40
CA ALA A 22 7.00 3.05 16.31
C ALA A 22 6.38 2.18 17.39
N SER A 23 5.90 0.98 17.02
CA SER A 23 5.27 0.03 17.96
C SER A 23 6.26 -0.70 18.88
N LYS A 24 7.56 -0.73 18.53
CA LYS A 24 8.63 -1.47 19.22
C LYS A 24 9.78 -0.54 19.54
N PRO A 25 9.80 0.13 20.71
CA PRO A 25 10.82 1.12 21.08
C PRO A 25 12.26 0.65 20.93
N SER A 26 12.51 -0.65 21.15
CA SER A 26 13.85 -1.24 20.97
C SER A 26 14.33 -1.27 19.50
N LEU A 27 13.44 -1.04 18.52
CA LEU A 27 13.74 -1.00 17.10
C LEU A 27 13.87 0.42 16.53
N ARG A 28 13.55 1.45 17.30
CA ARG A 28 13.67 2.85 16.86
C ARG A 28 15.12 3.17 16.48
N GLY A 29 15.30 3.76 15.31
CA GLY A 29 16.62 4.10 14.76
C GLY A 29 17.48 2.89 14.36
N LYS A 30 16.90 1.69 14.27
CA LYS A 30 17.61 0.48 13.82
C LYS A 30 17.10 0.00 12.47
N ALA A 31 17.95 -0.72 11.76
CA ALA A 31 17.58 -1.34 10.50
C ALA A 31 16.46 -2.38 10.72
N VAL A 32 15.31 -2.16 10.10
CA VAL A 32 14.13 -3.04 10.12
C VAL A 32 13.72 -3.39 8.70
N VAL A 33 13.47 -4.68 8.47
CA VAL A 33 13.02 -5.23 7.20
C VAL A 33 11.75 -6.04 7.43
N VAL A 34 10.66 -5.63 6.82
CA VAL A 34 9.37 -6.32 6.89
C VAL A 34 9.14 -7.08 5.60
N GLY A 35 8.71 -8.34 5.68
CA GLY A 35 8.41 -9.13 4.48
C GLY A 35 8.26 -10.61 4.74
N GLY A 36 8.21 -11.39 3.68
CA GLY A 36 8.19 -12.86 3.75
C GLY A 36 9.54 -13.40 4.21
N LEU A 37 9.58 -14.12 5.33
CA LEU A 37 10.83 -14.61 5.92
C LEU A 37 11.28 -15.96 5.38
N GLY A 38 10.44 -16.65 4.60
CA GLY A 38 10.73 -17.94 3.97
C GLY A 38 11.82 -17.84 2.87
N PRO A 39 12.28 -18.98 2.34
CA PRO A 39 13.39 -19.03 1.37
C PRO A 39 13.10 -18.29 0.06
N ARG A 40 11.83 -18.12 -0.31
CA ARG A 40 11.37 -17.36 -1.48
C ARG A 40 10.71 -16.04 -1.11
N GLY A 41 10.84 -15.63 0.16
CA GLY A 41 10.30 -14.37 0.65
C GLY A 41 10.95 -13.17 -0.01
N VAL A 42 10.21 -12.08 -0.07
CA VAL A 42 10.67 -10.79 -0.59
C VAL A 42 10.47 -9.71 0.47
N VAL A 43 11.29 -8.68 0.40
CA VAL A 43 11.14 -7.47 1.20
C VAL A 43 9.88 -6.73 0.76
N ALA A 44 8.94 -6.53 1.66
CA ALA A 44 7.79 -5.64 1.45
C ALA A 44 8.22 -4.18 1.67
N THR A 45 8.84 -3.90 2.84
CA THR A 45 9.34 -2.56 3.16
C THR A 45 10.64 -2.67 3.96
N ALA A 46 11.58 -1.77 3.67
CA ALA A 46 12.83 -1.59 4.41
C ALA A 46 12.85 -0.19 5.04
N SER A 47 13.20 -0.08 6.32
CA SER A 47 13.41 1.21 6.98
C SER A 47 14.56 1.99 6.33
N TYR A 48 14.62 3.30 6.55
CA TYR A 48 15.71 4.11 5.98
C TYR A 48 17.08 3.64 6.47
N GLU A 49 17.18 3.20 7.72
CA GLU A 49 18.40 2.62 8.27
C GLU A 49 18.81 1.32 7.56
N ALA A 50 17.84 0.51 7.11
CA ALA A 50 18.13 -0.68 6.32
C ALA A 50 18.51 -0.34 4.86
N ARG A 51 17.94 0.72 4.29
CA ARG A 51 18.26 1.20 2.94
C ARG A 51 19.70 1.68 2.80
N VAL A 52 20.33 2.18 3.86
CA VAL A 52 21.77 2.55 3.87
C VAL A 52 22.66 1.36 3.47
N PHE A 53 22.25 0.12 3.80
CA PHE A 53 22.95 -1.11 3.42
C PHE A 53 22.54 -1.64 2.03
N GLY A 54 21.75 -0.88 1.26
CA GLY A 54 21.26 -1.27 -0.07
C GLY A 54 20.03 -2.18 -0.06
N VAL A 55 19.37 -2.38 1.09
CA VAL A 55 18.13 -3.17 1.16
C VAL A 55 16.96 -2.31 0.66
N HIS A 56 16.13 -2.86 -0.23
CA HIS A 56 14.99 -2.17 -0.81
C HIS A 56 13.78 -3.11 -1.02
N SER A 57 12.60 -2.54 -1.23
CA SER A 57 11.37 -3.28 -1.55
C SER A 57 11.52 -4.15 -2.79
N ALA A 58 10.82 -5.28 -2.81
CA ALA A 58 10.88 -6.33 -3.82
C ALA A 58 12.22 -7.11 -3.89
N MET A 59 13.24 -6.77 -3.09
CA MET A 59 14.48 -7.54 -3.00
C MET A 59 14.21 -8.94 -2.41
N PRO A 60 14.86 -10.02 -2.90
CA PRO A 60 14.79 -11.32 -2.26
C PRO A 60 15.27 -11.24 -0.80
N MET A 61 14.51 -11.83 0.14
CA MET A 61 14.82 -11.78 1.58
C MET A 61 16.21 -12.34 1.90
N GLY A 62 16.63 -13.41 1.21
CA GLY A 62 17.98 -13.97 1.36
C GLY A 62 19.09 -12.99 0.96
N GLN A 63 18.86 -12.11 -0.03
CA GLN A 63 19.79 -11.05 -0.39
C GLN A 63 19.82 -9.94 0.67
N ALA A 64 18.65 -9.52 1.16
CA ALA A 64 18.55 -8.52 2.22
C ALA A 64 19.31 -8.95 3.47
N ARG A 65 19.21 -10.24 3.87
CA ARG A 65 19.95 -10.80 5.02
C ARG A 65 21.46 -10.78 4.83
N ARG A 66 21.97 -10.91 3.60
CA ARG A 66 23.40 -10.80 3.33
C ARG A 66 23.89 -9.36 3.40
N LEU A 67 23.07 -8.40 2.96
CA LEU A 67 23.42 -6.98 2.97
C LEU A 67 23.32 -6.36 4.37
N ALA A 68 22.30 -6.72 5.15
CA ALA A 68 22.07 -6.18 6.50
C ALA A 68 21.84 -7.31 7.53
N PRO A 69 22.86 -8.15 7.85
CA PRO A 69 22.69 -9.31 8.75
C PRO A 69 22.27 -8.92 10.16
N HIS A 70 22.51 -7.69 10.58
CA HIS A 70 22.16 -7.12 11.89
C HIS A 70 20.76 -6.49 11.93
N ALA A 71 20.04 -6.41 10.81
CA ALA A 71 18.69 -5.85 10.78
C ALA A 71 17.67 -6.76 11.48
N ALA A 72 16.61 -6.16 11.99
CA ALA A 72 15.44 -6.90 12.46
C ALA A 72 14.57 -7.34 11.28
N TYR A 73 14.35 -8.64 11.15
CA TYR A 73 13.53 -9.23 10.08
C TYR A 73 12.19 -9.68 10.64
N LEU A 74 11.11 -9.01 10.23
CA LEU A 74 9.78 -9.17 10.80
C LEU A 74 8.76 -9.61 9.76
N VAL A 75 7.78 -10.42 10.17
CA VAL A 75 6.62 -10.72 9.35
C VAL A 75 5.67 -9.52 9.31
N PRO A 76 4.96 -9.26 8.18
CA PRO A 76 4.01 -8.16 8.11
C PRO A 76 2.78 -8.41 9.00
N ARG A 77 2.34 -7.36 9.71
CA ARG A 77 1.11 -7.32 10.53
C ARG A 77 0.03 -6.52 9.81
N PHE A 78 -0.54 -7.07 8.75
CA PHE A 78 -1.47 -6.34 7.86
C PHE A 78 -2.68 -5.74 8.57
N GLY A 79 -3.23 -6.41 9.59
CA GLY A 79 -4.33 -5.86 10.40
C GLY A 79 -3.93 -4.54 11.09
N PHE A 80 -2.73 -4.51 11.67
CA PHE A 80 -2.17 -3.32 12.30
C PHE A 80 -1.92 -2.17 11.30
N TYR A 81 -1.31 -2.48 10.15
CA TYR A 81 -1.07 -1.46 9.12
C TYR A 81 -2.37 -0.91 8.55
N ARG A 82 -3.39 -1.75 8.42
CA ARG A 82 -4.72 -1.34 7.96
C ARG A 82 -5.38 -0.37 8.93
N ALA A 83 -5.30 -0.64 10.24
CA ALA A 83 -5.83 0.25 11.27
C ALA A 83 -5.16 1.64 11.25
N ILE A 84 -3.83 1.70 11.04
CA ILE A 84 -3.12 2.98 10.87
C ILE A 84 -3.53 3.66 9.56
N SER A 85 -3.62 2.91 8.47
CA SER A 85 -4.04 3.41 7.16
C SER A 85 -5.42 4.08 7.22
N GLU A 86 -6.38 3.48 7.92
CA GLU A 86 -7.73 4.06 8.07
C GLU A 86 -7.71 5.41 8.79
N GLN A 87 -6.85 5.60 9.78
CA GLN A 87 -6.69 6.91 10.44
C GLN A 87 -6.16 7.96 9.45
N VAL A 88 -5.14 7.60 8.65
CA VAL A 88 -4.57 8.49 7.62
C VAL A 88 -5.61 8.79 6.53
N MET A 89 -6.31 7.78 6.03
CA MET A 89 -7.35 7.97 5.01
C MET A 89 -8.53 8.81 5.54
N GLY A 90 -8.82 8.72 6.83
CA GLY A 90 -9.79 9.62 7.51
C GLY A 90 -9.40 11.09 7.43
N LEU A 91 -8.11 11.40 7.67
CA LEU A 91 -7.59 12.77 7.53
C LEU A 91 -7.68 13.26 6.07
N LEU A 92 -7.38 12.40 5.08
CA LEU A 92 -7.51 12.75 3.67
C LEU A 92 -8.96 13.03 3.26
N ARG A 93 -9.91 12.20 3.71
CA ARG A 93 -11.35 12.38 3.42
C ARG A 93 -11.91 13.65 4.07
N ALA A 94 -11.32 14.12 5.16
CA ALA A 94 -11.68 15.41 5.75
C ALA A 94 -11.23 16.61 4.89
N LEU A 95 -10.24 16.44 4.01
CA LEU A 95 -9.80 17.51 3.09
C LEU A 95 -10.61 17.58 1.80
N SER A 96 -11.14 16.45 1.31
CA SER A 96 -11.81 16.41 0.02
C SER A 96 -12.71 15.17 -0.12
N PRO A 97 -13.86 15.29 -0.81
CA PRO A 97 -14.65 14.13 -1.21
C PRO A 97 -13.95 13.27 -2.28
N LEU A 98 -12.98 13.83 -3.00
CA LEU A 98 -12.21 13.11 -4.01
C LEU A 98 -10.85 12.68 -3.46
N VAL A 99 -10.85 11.53 -2.81
CA VAL A 99 -9.64 10.81 -2.35
C VAL A 99 -9.57 9.49 -3.09
N GLU A 100 -8.45 9.23 -3.77
CA GLU A 100 -8.18 8.00 -4.51
C GLU A 100 -7.07 7.20 -3.82
N PRO A 101 -7.39 6.23 -2.95
CA PRO A 101 -6.41 5.33 -2.37
C PRO A 101 -5.77 4.45 -3.44
N LEU A 102 -4.45 4.32 -3.42
CA LEU A 102 -3.69 3.43 -4.30
C LEU A 102 -3.24 2.16 -3.56
N SER A 103 -2.90 2.31 -2.28
CA SER A 103 -2.47 1.25 -1.38
C SER A 103 -2.86 1.60 0.07
N LEU A 104 -2.31 0.89 1.06
CA LEU A 104 -2.49 1.23 2.48
C LEU A 104 -1.74 2.51 2.88
N ASP A 105 -0.75 2.92 2.11
CA ASP A 105 0.20 3.97 2.45
C ASP A 105 0.25 5.14 1.47
N GLU A 106 -0.47 5.06 0.35
CA GLU A 106 -0.48 6.14 -0.64
C GLU A 106 -1.88 6.44 -1.20
N ALA A 107 -2.14 7.73 -1.44
CA ALA A 107 -3.39 8.20 -2.05
C ALA A 107 -3.19 9.52 -2.79
N PHE A 108 -4.05 9.76 -3.80
CA PHE A 108 -4.27 11.08 -4.37
C PHE A 108 -5.45 11.77 -3.70
N VAL A 109 -5.35 13.10 -3.61
CA VAL A 109 -6.42 13.97 -3.11
C VAL A 109 -6.58 15.16 -4.04
N ASP A 110 -7.81 15.50 -4.36
CA ASP A 110 -8.17 16.70 -5.10
C ASP A 110 -8.53 17.82 -4.12
N LEU A 111 -7.57 18.70 -3.81
CA LEU A 111 -7.75 19.77 -2.83
C LEU A 111 -8.73 20.86 -3.30
N GLU A 112 -8.82 21.07 -4.63
CA GLU A 112 -9.75 22.06 -5.21
C GLU A 112 -11.21 21.59 -5.06
N ALA A 113 -11.47 20.30 -5.30
CA ALA A 113 -12.78 19.69 -5.07
C ALA A 113 -13.23 19.75 -3.61
N GLY A 114 -12.27 19.73 -2.67
CA GLY A 114 -12.52 19.93 -1.25
C GLY A 114 -12.67 21.40 -0.82
N GLY A 115 -12.38 22.35 -1.73
CA GLY A 115 -12.42 23.77 -1.45
C GLY A 115 -11.31 24.27 -0.49
N VAL A 116 -10.33 23.42 -0.17
CA VAL A 116 -9.26 23.70 0.82
C VAL A 116 -8.00 24.32 0.21
N ALA A 117 -7.85 24.28 -1.12
CA ALA A 117 -6.75 24.94 -1.83
C ALA A 117 -7.18 25.40 -3.22
N ARG A 118 -6.73 26.60 -3.64
CA ARG A 118 -7.00 27.20 -4.95
C ARG A 118 -5.77 27.73 -5.65
N ASP A 119 -4.68 27.86 -4.92
CA ASP A 119 -3.39 28.38 -5.38
C ASP A 119 -2.24 27.60 -4.72
N GLU A 120 -1.01 27.97 -5.06
CA GLU A 120 0.19 27.30 -4.55
C GLU A 120 0.33 27.44 -3.03
N GLU A 121 0.06 28.60 -2.48
CA GLU A 121 0.25 28.88 -1.05
C GLU A 121 -0.75 28.12 -0.20
N SER A 122 -2.03 28.15 -0.54
CA SER A 122 -3.07 27.39 0.17
C SER A 122 -2.85 25.87 0.04
N ALA A 123 -2.38 25.39 -1.10
CA ALA A 123 -2.01 23.98 -1.28
C ALA A 123 -0.83 23.59 -0.39
N ARG A 124 0.22 24.43 -0.32
CA ARG A 124 1.38 24.22 0.55
C ARG A 124 1.00 24.17 2.03
N LEU A 125 0.21 25.14 2.49
CA LEU A 125 -0.27 25.17 3.88
C LEU A 125 -1.10 23.95 4.23
N THR A 126 -2.00 23.53 3.34
CA THR A 126 -2.82 22.32 3.51
C THR A 126 -1.96 21.06 3.59
N GLY A 127 -0.98 20.91 2.70
CA GLY A 127 -0.06 19.78 2.72
C GLY A 127 0.82 19.73 3.96
N ALA A 128 1.31 20.90 4.44
CA ALA A 128 2.10 20.99 5.65
C ALA A 128 1.26 20.62 6.90
N LYS A 129 0.03 21.13 6.97
CA LYS A 129 -0.92 20.77 8.05
C LYS A 129 -1.23 19.28 8.05
N LEU A 130 -1.55 18.70 6.90
CA LEU A 130 -1.83 17.26 6.78
C LEU A 130 -0.67 16.40 7.33
N ARG A 131 0.58 16.73 6.98
CA ARG A 131 1.75 16.01 7.50
C ARG A 131 1.87 16.12 9.03
N ALA A 132 1.62 17.29 9.58
CA ALA A 132 1.59 17.50 11.03
C ALA A 132 0.47 16.70 11.70
N ASP A 133 -0.73 16.69 11.12
CA ASP A 133 -1.88 15.94 11.62
C ASP A 133 -1.62 14.42 11.57
N ILE A 134 -1.05 13.90 10.48
CA ILE A 134 -0.65 12.49 10.38
C ILE A 134 0.33 12.13 11.49
N LYS A 135 1.35 12.95 11.71
CA LYS A 135 2.34 12.72 12.77
C LYS A 135 1.71 12.77 14.17
N ALA A 136 0.78 13.70 14.40
CA ALA A 136 0.07 13.82 15.67
C ALA A 136 -0.82 12.61 15.96
N VAL A 137 -1.54 12.09 14.94
CA VAL A 137 -2.51 10.99 15.11
C VAL A 137 -1.84 9.61 15.11
N THR A 138 -0.78 9.42 14.32
CA THR A 138 -0.16 8.09 14.12
C THR A 138 1.24 7.96 14.69
N GLY A 139 1.95 9.06 14.99
CA GLY A 139 3.36 9.07 15.32
C GLY A 139 4.28 8.79 14.12
N LEU A 140 3.74 8.60 12.92
CA LEU A 140 4.47 8.32 11.69
C LEU A 140 4.59 9.56 10.80
N THR A 141 5.52 9.52 9.84
CA THR A 141 5.69 10.57 8.85
C THR A 141 5.19 10.15 7.48
N GLY A 142 4.84 11.13 6.68
CA GLY A 142 4.49 10.95 5.28
C GLY A 142 5.02 12.10 4.43
N SER A 143 5.35 11.78 3.20
CA SER A 143 5.86 12.73 2.20
C SER A 143 4.77 13.14 1.24
N VAL A 144 4.69 14.44 0.96
CA VAL A 144 3.61 15.04 0.16
C VAL A 144 4.19 15.69 -1.10
N GLY A 145 3.56 15.39 -2.23
CA GLY A 145 3.77 16.10 -3.49
C GLY A 145 2.51 16.84 -3.90
N LEU A 146 2.65 18.06 -4.34
CA LEU A 146 1.60 18.95 -4.82
C LEU A 146 1.91 19.39 -6.25
N ALA A 147 0.97 19.19 -7.17
CA ALA A 147 1.16 19.53 -8.57
C ALA A 147 -0.17 19.74 -9.32
N ALA A 148 -0.07 20.12 -10.60
CA ALA A 148 -1.21 20.29 -11.49
C ALA A 148 -1.77 18.95 -12.04
N SER A 149 -1.13 17.81 -11.78
CA SER A 149 -1.54 16.48 -12.23
C SER A 149 -1.12 15.37 -11.27
N LYS A 150 -1.78 14.22 -11.39
CA LYS A 150 -1.48 13.04 -10.54
C LYS A 150 -0.05 12.54 -10.72
N MET A 151 0.44 12.49 -11.96
CA MET A 151 1.79 12.02 -12.26
C MET A 151 2.83 12.91 -11.57
N LEU A 152 2.71 14.22 -11.72
CA LEU A 152 3.65 15.17 -11.13
C LEU A 152 3.56 15.19 -9.60
N ALA A 153 2.35 15.13 -9.02
CA ALA A 153 2.18 15.05 -7.58
C ALA A 153 2.87 13.81 -7.00
N LYS A 154 2.76 12.64 -7.68
CA LYS A 154 3.46 11.42 -7.26
C LYS A 154 4.98 11.55 -7.37
N ILE A 155 5.49 12.16 -8.44
CA ILE A 155 6.92 12.46 -8.57
C ILE A 155 7.39 13.41 -7.45
N GLY A 156 6.59 14.44 -7.15
CA GLY A 156 6.87 15.38 -6.06
C GLY A 156 6.96 14.69 -4.70
N SER A 157 6.04 13.80 -4.37
CA SER A 157 6.09 13.07 -3.10
C SER A 157 7.30 12.14 -2.97
N GLU A 158 7.72 11.48 -4.06
CA GLU A 158 8.93 10.64 -4.06
C GLU A 158 10.21 11.49 -3.86
N GLN A 159 10.27 12.69 -4.45
CA GLN A 159 11.37 13.63 -4.21
C GLN A 159 11.35 14.21 -2.79
N ALA A 160 10.18 14.28 -2.17
CA ALA A 160 10.00 14.81 -0.82
C ALA A 160 10.47 13.83 0.28
N LYS A 161 10.67 12.55 -0.02
CA LYS A 161 11.04 11.52 0.97
C LYS A 161 12.43 11.72 1.57
N PRO A 162 12.60 11.51 2.88
CA PRO A 162 11.57 11.29 3.89
C PRO A 162 11.04 12.59 4.51
N ASP A 163 9.83 12.54 5.06
CA ASP A 163 9.20 13.60 5.89
C ASP A 163 9.24 14.98 5.22
N GLY A 164 9.00 15.04 3.90
CA GLY A 164 9.09 16.25 3.12
C GLY A 164 7.78 16.67 2.45
N LEU A 165 7.82 17.85 1.85
CA LEU A 165 6.77 18.40 1.02
C LEU A 165 7.41 19.11 -0.18
N VAL A 166 6.97 18.73 -1.38
CA VAL A 166 7.39 19.34 -2.63
C VAL A 166 6.18 19.86 -3.38
N VAL A 167 6.25 21.11 -3.80
CA VAL A 167 5.30 21.72 -4.72
C VAL A 167 5.96 21.87 -6.08
N ILE A 168 5.30 21.41 -7.13
CA ILE A 168 5.73 21.59 -8.52
C ILE A 168 4.86 22.69 -9.13
N PRO A 169 5.40 23.92 -9.29
CA PRO A 169 4.64 25.04 -9.84
C PRO A 169 4.27 24.81 -11.30
N PRO A 170 3.07 25.22 -11.74
CA PRO A 170 2.69 25.17 -13.15
C PRO A 170 3.68 25.93 -14.06
N GLY A 171 4.01 25.36 -15.21
CA GLY A 171 4.96 25.91 -16.17
C GLY A 171 6.42 25.46 -15.98
N THR A 172 6.76 24.78 -14.86
CA THR A 172 8.10 24.27 -14.58
C THR A 172 8.28 22.78 -14.89
N GLU A 173 7.21 22.08 -15.19
CA GLU A 173 7.10 20.62 -15.22
C GLU A 173 8.08 19.97 -16.20
N ARG A 174 8.18 20.51 -17.44
CA ARG A 174 9.09 19.97 -18.46
C ARG A 174 10.56 20.14 -18.08
N ASN A 175 10.92 21.28 -17.51
CA ASN A 175 12.28 21.53 -17.08
C ASN A 175 12.66 20.62 -15.90
N LEU A 176 11.69 20.34 -15.01
CA LEU A 176 11.86 19.41 -13.91
C LEU A 176 12.03 17.96 -14.42
N LEU A 177 11.19 17.53 -15.36
CA LEU A 177 11.18 16.15 -15.85
C LEU A 177 12.36 15.82 -16.76
N ALA A 178 12.79 16.76 -17.62
CA ALA A 178 13.78 16.51 -18.67
C ALA A 178 15.07 15.80 -18.21
N PRO A 179 15.74 16.20 -17.11
CA PRO A 179 16.95 15.53 -16.65
C PRO A 179 16.70 14.22 -15.89
N MET A 180 15.45 13.89 -15.56
CA MET A 180 15.14 12.69 -14.78
C MET A 180 15.31 11.42 -15.62
N SER A 181 15.65 10.31 -14.93
CA SER A 181 15.67 9.00 -15.54
C SER A 181 14.30 8.62 -16.10
N VAL A 182 14.26 7.92 -17.23
CA VAL A 182 13.02 7.36 -17.81
C VAL A 182 12.20 6.54 -16.79
N ARG A 183 12.88 5.95 -15.80
CA ARG A 183 12.26 5.13 -14.75
C ARG A 183 11.43 5.95 -13.75
N THR A 184 11.55 7.26 -13.75
CA THR A 184 10.69 8.15 -12.95
C THR A 184 9.25 8.16 -13.44
N LEU A 185 9.05 7.90 -14.74
CA LEU A 185 7.72 7.89 -15.33
C LEU A 185 6.94 6.62 -14.93
N PRO A 186 5.67 6.76 -14.53
CA PRO A 186 4.80 5.62 -14.24
C PRO A 186 4.74 4.65 -15.42
N GLY A 187 4.85 3.34 -15.13
CA GLY A 187 4.84 2.29 -16.15
C GLY A 187 6.21 1.95 -16.75
N VAL A 188 7.26 2.69 -16.42
CA VAL A 188 8.64 2.39 -16.84
C VAL A 188 9.33 1.54 -15.76
N GLY A 189 9.07 0.24 -15.77
CA GLY A 189 9.78 -0.72 -14.95
C GLY A 189 11.17 -1.08 -15.52
N PRO A 190 11.93 -2.00 -14.87
CA PRO A 190 13.26 -2.41 -15.33
C PRO A 190 13.30 -2.85 -16.79
N ALA A 191 12.36 -3.70 -17.23
CA ALA A 191 12.33 -4.22 -18.60
C ALA A 191 12.10 -3.10 -19.65
N THR A 192 11.14 -2.19 -19.40
CA THR A 192 10.89 -1.05 -20.28
C THR A 192 12.07 -0.08 -20.28
N GLY A 193 12.64 0.21 -19.09
CA GLY A 193 13.82 1.05 -18.99
C GLY A 193 15.04 0.48 -19.71
N ASP A 194 15.25 -0.84 -19.63
CA ASP A 194 16.34 -1.51 -20.37
C ASP A 194 16.09 -1.54 -21.88
N HIS A 195 14.82 -1.60 -22.31
CA HIS A 195 14.46 -1.50 -23.72
C HIS A 195 14.72 -0.10 -24.28
N LEU A 196 14.30 0.95 -23.56
CA LEU A 196 14.57 2.35 -23.92
C LEU A 196 16.08 2.62 -23.96
N ARG A 197 16.85 2.18 -22.97
CA ARG A 197 18.30 2.35 -22.91
C ARG A 197 19.00 1.72 -24.11
N ARG A 198 18.57 0.55 -24.59
CA ARG A 198 19.09 -0.06 -25.83
C ARG A 198 18.79 0.78 -27.07
N GLY A 199 17.71 1.59 -27.04
CA GLY A 199 17.39 2.59 -28.04
C GLY A 199 18.10 3.94 -27.84
N GLY A 200 19.02 4.03 -26.86
CA GLY A 200 19.76 5.28 -26.56
C GLY A 200 18.97 6.28 -25.73
N ILE A 201 17.81 5.88 -25.16
CA ILE A 201 16.91 6.76 -24.39
C ILE A 201 17.05 6.44 -22.90
N THR A 202 17.57 7.38 -22.10
CA THR A 202 17.85 7.22 -20.67
C THR A 202 17.15 8.24 -19.80
N THR A 203 16.85 9.43 -20.35
CA THR A 203 16.17 10.53 -19.67
C THR A 203 14.78 10.80 -20.23
N VAL A 204 13.97 11.52 -19.46
CA VAL A 204 12.63 11.95 -19.89
C VAL A 204 12.72 12.97 -21.04
N GLY A 205 13.75 13.83 -21.04
CA GLY A 205 14.02 14.75 -22.13
C GLY A 205 14.26 14.01 -23.46
N GLU A 206 15.10 12.97 -23.44
CA GLU A 206 15.36 12.13 -24.62
C GLU A 206 14.10 11.39 -25.12
N ILE A 207 13.14 11.03 -24.24
CA ILE A 207 11.83 10.51 -24.66
C ILE A 207 11.07 11.58 -25.46
N ALA A 208 11.05 12.83 -24.98
CA ALA A 208 10.36 13.92 -25.68
C ALA A 208 11.00 14.26 -27.03
N GLU A 209 12.35 14.20 -27.11
CA GLU A 209 13.13 14.43 -28.33
C GLU A 209 12.96 13.31 -29.36
N ALA A 210 12.90 12.04 -28.94
CA ALA A 210 12.69 10.89 -29.81
C ALA A 210 11.35 10.93 -30.54
N GLY A 211 10.34 11.56 -29.96
CA GLY A 211 9.03 11.74 -30.55
C GLY A 211 8.13 10.52 -30.45
N GLU A 212 6.83 10.72 -30.70
CA GLU A 212 5.79 9.70 -30.55
C GLU A 212 6.01 8.48 -31.46
N ALA A 213 6.36 8.74 -32.74
CA ALA A 213 6.51 7.66 -33.72
C ALA A 213 7.60 6.64 -33.31
N GLU A 214 8.72 7.12 -32.81
CA GLU A 214 9.82 6.24 -32.36
C GLU A 214 9.42 5.45 -31.10
N LEU A 215 8.73 6.07 -30.14
CA LEU A 215 8.25 5.38 -28.95
C LEU A 215 7.19 4.32 -29.27
N VAL A 216 6.30 4.60 -30.24
CA VAL A 216 5.32 3.62 -30.75
C VAL A 216 6.03 2.44 -31.41
N ARG A 217 7.08 2.71 -32.19
CA ARG A 217 7.92 1.65 -32.81
C ARG A 217 8.58 0.76 -31.76
N LEU A 218 9.10 1.36 -30.68
CA LEU A 218 9.82 0.62 -29.62
C LEU A 218 8.89 -0.14 -28.67
N LEU A 219 7.79 0.48 -28.25
CA LEU A 219 6.97 0.00 -27.13
C LEU A 219 5.55 -0.43 -27.52
N GLY A 220 5.19 -0.26 -28.78
CA GLY A 220 3.82 -0.44 -29.27
C GLY A 220 2.94 0.79 -29.07
N LYS A 221 1.80 0.84 -29.77
CA LYS A 221 0.96 2.05 -29.89
C LYS A 221 0.53 2.62 -28.53
N ALA A 222 -0.14 1.81 -27.72
CA ALA A 222 -0.72 2.31 -26.45
C ALA A 222 0.34 2.78 -25.46
N HIS A 223 1.41 2.02 -25.29
CA HIS A 223 2.48 2.34 -24.34
C HIS A 223 3.36 3.49 -24.83
N GLY A 224 3.72 3.50 -26.11
CA GLY A 224 4.54 4.56 -26.71
C GLY A 224 3.84 5.92 -26.65
N GLN A 225 2.56 5.99 -27.02
CA GLN A 225 1.77 7.22 -26.95
C GLN A 225 1.61 7.73 -25.51
N ALA A 226 1.30 6.83 -24.57
CA ALA A 226 1.16 7.21 -23.16
C ALA A 226 2.48 7.75 -22.58
N LEU A 227 3.61 7.10 -22.91
CA LEU A 227 4.91 7.52 -22.42
C LEU A 227 5.34 8.88 -23.01
N TYR A 228 5.08 9.10 -24.32
CA TYR A 228 5.33 10.38 -24.96
C TYR A 228 4.52 11.52 -24.32
N ALA A 229 3.22 11.29 -24.08
CA ALA A 229 2.38 12.27 -23.40
C ALA A 229 2.91 12.61 -22.01
N MET A 230 3.32 11.59 -21.23
CA MET A 230 3.91 11.80 -19.91
C MET A 230 5.24 12.56 -19.96
N ALA A 231 6.10 12.31 -20.93
CA ALA A 231 7.36 13.06 -21.11
C ALA A 231 7.12 14.53 -21.44
N LEU A 232 6.00 14.85 -22.07
CA LEU A 232 5.54 16.23 -22.29
C LEU A 232 4.79 16.81 -21.08
N ALA A 233 4.83 16.15 -19.93
CA ALA A 233 4.11 16.51 -18.71
C ALA A 233 2.56 16.50 -18.88
N ARG A 234 2.03 15.78 -19.83
CA ARG A 234 0.57 15.71 -20.09
C ARG A 234 -0.04 14.54 -19.30
N ASP A 235 -0.81 14.86 -18.28
CA ASP A 235 -1.60 13.89 -17.50
C ASP A 235 -2.90 14.56 -17.05
N GLU A 236 -4.00 14.19 -17.69
CA GLU A 236 -5.34 14.76 -17.44
C GLU A 236 -6.25 13.81 -16.64
N ARG A 237 -5.68 12.70 -16.12
CA ARG A 237 -6.46 11.74 -15.35
C ARG A 237 -7.01 12.39 -14.08
N PRO A 238 -8.34 12.38 -13.85
CA PRO A 238 -8.93 12.92 -12.63
C PRO A 238 -8.58 12.06 -11.41
N VAL A 239 -8.72 12.64 -10.23
CA VAL A 239 -8.78 11.89 -8.96
C VAL A 239 -10.16 11.26 -8.87
N VAL A 240 -10.22 9.94 -8.64
CA VAL A 240 -11.46 9.16 -8.61
C VAL A 240 -11.61 8.55 -7.23
N ALA A 241 -12.66 8.96 -6.49
CA ALA A 241 -12.88 8.53 -5.11
C ALA A 241 -13.12 7.03 -4.97
N GLU A 242 -13.83 6.45 -5.92
CA GLU A 242 -14.15 5.03 -5.94
C GLU A 242 -13.68 4.40 -7.24
N ARG A 243 -12.89 3.35 -7.10
CA ARG A 243 -12.56 2.48 -8.23
C ARG A 243 -13.26 1.15 -8.03
N ASP A 244 -14.03 0.74 -8.99
CA ASP A 244 -14.62 -0.58 -9.00
C ASP A 244 -13.52 -1.64 -8.88
N THR A 245 -13.74 -2.61 -8.00
CA THR A 245 -12.88 -3.79 -7.92
C THR A 245 -13.03 -4.57 -9.22
N LYS A 246 -11.94 -4.74 -9.97
CA LYS A 246 -11.97 -5.43 -11.27
C LYS A 246 -11.83 -6.93 -11.16
N SER A 247 -11.17 -7.41 -10.10
CA SER A 247 -10.94 -8.82 -9.85
C SER A 247 -10.64 -9.10 -8.38
N VAL A 248 -10.97 -10.29 -7.91
CA VAL A 248 -10.53 -10.86 -6.63
C VAL A 248 -9.64 -12.05 -6.94
N SER A 249 -8.46 -12.12 -6.32
CA SER A 249 -7.53 -13.24 -6.55
C SER A 249 -6.77 -13.64 -5.30
N VAL A 250 -6.31 -14.88 -5.29
CA VAL A 250 -5.44 -15.47 -4.27
C VAL A 250 -4.29 -16.18 -4.96
N GLU A 251 -3.06 -15.91 -4.53
CA GLU A 251 -1.86 -16.51 -5.08
C GLU A 251 -0.95 -16.99 -3.95
N ASP A 252 -0.35 -18.16 -4.10
CA ASP A 252 0.66 -18.70 -3.19
C ASP A 252 1.96 -19.03 -3.95
N THR A 253 3.09 -18.61 -3.37
CA THR A 253 4.42 -19.03 -3.81
C THR A 253 4.93 -20.11 -2.86
N TYR A 254 5.28 -21.26 -3.39
CA TYR A 254 5.73 -22.43 -2.61
C TYR A 254 7.22 -22.35 -2.36
N ASP A 255 7.69 -22.75 -1.17
CA ASP A 255 9.09 -22.74 -0.80
C ASP A 255 9.95 -23.69 -1.67
N VAL A 256 9.34 -24.79 -2.11
CA VAL A 256 9.91 -25.77 -3.05
C VAL A 256 8.94 -25.96 -4.22
N ASP A 257 9.45 -26.08 -5.44
CA ASP A 257 8.63 -26.31 -6.63
C ASP A 257 7.82 -27.59 -6.49
N ILE A 258 6.53 -27.54 -6.84
CA ILE A 258 5.64 -28.69 -6.79
C ILE A 258 5.71 -29.41 -8.13
N HIS A 259 6.13 -30.68 -8.11
CA HIS A 259 6.18 -31.54 -9.31
C HIS A 259 5.01 -32.55 -9.33
N ASP A 260 4.46 -32.88 -8.17
CA ASP A 260 3.34 -33.81 -8.07
C ASP A 260 2.03 -33.15 -8.52
N ARG A 261 1.45 -33.69 -9.58
CA ARG A 261 0.18 -33.20 -10.17
C ARG A 261 -1.01 -33.30 -9.21
N VAL A 262 -1.05 -34.31 -8.34
CA VAL A 262 -2.11 -34.45 -7.33
C VAL A 262 -2.04 -33.33 -6.33
N ARG A 263 -0.81 -33.03 -5.85
CA ARG A 263 -0.56 -31.89 -4.96
C ARG A 263 -0.89 -30.55 -5.62
N VAL A 264 -0.51 -30.33 -6.88
CA VAL A 264 -0.87 -29.12 -7.64
C VAL A 264 -2.40 -28.95 -7.69
N ARG A 265 -3.16 -30.03 -7.97
CA ARG A 265 -4.63 -30.01 -7.99
C ARG A 265 -5.21 -29.64 -6.62
N THR A 266 -4.68 -30.25 -5.56
CA THR A 266 -5.10 -29.94 -4.16
C THR A 266 -4.86 -28.47 -3.83
N GLU A 267 -3.73 -27.90 -4.20
CA GLU A 267 -3.42 -26.48 -3.94
C GLU A 267 -4.33 -25.55 -4.77
N VAL A 268 -4.65 -25.88 -6.02
CA VAL A 268 -5.61 -25.10 -6.83
C VAL A 268 -7.00 -25.13 -6.19
N THR A 269 -7.44 -26.29 -5.67
CA THR A 269 -8.71 -26.40 -4.92
C THR A 269 -8.72 -25.46 -3.71
N ARG A 270 -7.68 -25.47 -2.86
CA ARG A 270 -7.57 -24.58 -1.69
C ARG A 270 -7.55 -23.10 -2.07
N LEU A 271 -6.87 -22.75 -3.18
CA LEU A 271 -6.84 -21.38 -3.68
C LEU A 271 -8.21 -20.94 -4.19
N ALA A 272 -8.95 -21.80 -4.88
CA ALA A 272 -10.32 -21.54 -5.34
C ALA A 272 -11.26 -21.26 -4.16
N GLU A 273 -11.22 -22.07 -3.12
CA GLU A 273 -12.01 -21.89 -1.89
C GLU A 273 -11.67 -20.58 -1.16
N ARG A 274 -10.39 -20.25 -1.05
CA ARG A 274 -9.93 -18.98 -0.48
C ARG A 274 -10.33 -17.76 -1.33
N CYS A 275 -10.32 -17.91 -2.64
CA CYS A 275 -10.74 -16.87 -3.57
C CYS A 275 -12.25 -16.60 -3.43
N VAL A 276 -13.07 -17.63 -3.39
CA VAL A 276 -14.53 -17.51 -3.19
C VAL A 276 -14.85 -16.90 -1.82
N ARG A 277 -14.16 -17.31 -0.76
CA ARG A 277 -14.36 -16.70 0.56
C ARG A 277 -14.13 -15.18 0.52
N ARG A 278 -13.02 -14.72 -0.10
CA ARG A 278 -12.75 -13.29 -0.29
C ARG A 278 -13.80 -12.60 -1.16
N LEU A 279 -14.32 -13.31 -2.16
CA LEU A 279 -15.35 -12.78 -3.05
C LEU A 279 -16.64 -12.52 -2.26
N ARG A 280 -17.06 -13.49 -1.43
CA ARG A 280 -18.23 -13.38 -0.53
C ARG A 280 -18.06 -12.33 0.57
N GLU A 281 -16.88 -12.24 1.19
CA GLU A 281 -16.55 -11.21 2.17
C GLU A 281 -16.65 -9.78 1.57
N ALA A 282 -16.43 -9.65 0.26
CA ALA A 282 -16.60 -8.39 -0.47
C ALA A 282 -18.04 -8.17 -0.99
N GLY A 283 -18.97 -9.11 -0.77
CA GLY A 283 -20.34 -9.03 -1.30
C GLY A 283 -20.41 -9.15 -2.82
N LEU A 284 -19.43 -9.78 -3.46
CA LEU A 284 -19.29 -9.82 -4.91
C LEU A 284 -19.47 -11.24 -5.46
N SER A 285 -19.91 -11.31 -6.70
CA SER A 285 -19.85 -12.49 -7.57
C SER A 285 -19.04 -12.18 -8.82
N GLY A 286 -18.70 -13.19 -9.64
CA GLY A 286 -18.00 -12.92 -10.89
C GLY A 286 -18.07 -14.08 -11.87
N ARG A 287 -17.86 -13.79 -13.15
CA ARG A 287 -18.09 -14.76 -14.22
C ARG A 287 -16.83 -15.29 -14.91
N THR A 288 -15.69 -14.64 -14.78
CA THR A 288 -14.46 -15.09 -15.44
C THR A 288 -13.48 -15.64 -14.41
N ILE A 289 -13.27 -16.95 -14.44
CA ILE A 289 -12.33 -17.64 -13.58
C ILE A 289 -10.96 -17.65 -14.25
N VAL A 290 -9.93 -17.31 -13.49
CA VAL A 290 -8.55 -17.18 -13.99
C VAL A 290 -7.64 -18.07 -13.17
N LEU A 291 -6.87 -18.92 -13.85
CA LEU A 291 -5.78 -19.70 -13.27
C LEU A 291 -4.44 -19.11 -13.73
N LYS A 292 -3.58 -18.81 -12.77
CA LYS A 292 -2.19 -18.37 -12.99
C LYS A 292 -1.24 -19.43 -12.49
N VAL A 293 -0.31 -19.84 -13.34
CA VAL A 293 0.76 -20.80 -13.01
C VAL A 293 2.10 -20.17 -13.36
N ARG A 294 2.99 -20.05 -12.36
CA ARG A 294 4.38 -19.66 -12.61
C ARG A 294 5.27 -20.88 -12.42
N ARG A 295 6.07 -21.19 -13.41
CA ARG A 295 7.01 -22.30 -13.41
C ARG A 295 8.33 -21.95 -12.72
N TYR A 296 9.19 -22.92 -12.54
CA TYR A 296 10.54 -22.79 -11.96
C TYR A 296 11.42 -21.77 -12.69
N ASP A 297 11.29 -21.66 -14.01
CA ASP A 297 12.01 -20.73 -14.90
C ASP A 297 11.42 -19.30 -14.90
N PHE A 298 10.48 -19.02 -14.00
CA PHE A 298 9.70 -17.78 -13.89
C PHE A 298 8.75 -17.50 -15.07
N SER A 299 8.65 -18.37 -16.06
CA SER A 299 7.60 -18.27 -17.07
C SER A 299 6.23 -18.32 -16.39
N THR A 300 5.33 -17.44 -16.82
CA THR A 300 3.98 -17.34 -16.26
C THR A 300 2.96 -17.67 -17.31
N LEU A 301 2.11 -18.64 -17.02
CA LEU A 301 0.96 -19.02 -17.83
C LEU A 301 -0.31 -18.53 -17.13
N THR A 302 -1.19 -17.88 -17.90
CA THR A 302 -2.52 -17.50 -17.44
C THR A 302 -3.55 -18.12 -18.36
N ARG A 303 -4.56 -18.77 -17.78
CA ARG A 303 -5.70 -19.34 -18.47
C ARG A 303 -6.98 -18.81 -17.85
N SER A 304 -8.00 -18.61 -18.65
CA SER A 304 -9.28 -18.12 -18.16
C SER A 304 -10.45 -18.82 -18.83
N GLU A 305 -11.53 -18.97 -18.09
CA GLU A 305 -12.82 -19.48 -18.54
C GLU A 305 -13.89 -18.49 -18.11
N THR A 306 -14.73 -18.06 -19.05
CA THR A 306 -15.85 -17.16 -18.77
C THR A 306 -17.14 -17.97 -18.72
N LEU A 307 -17.78 -17.97 -17.58
CA LEU A 307 -19.06 -18.62 -17.32
C LEU A 307 -20.21 -17.84 -17.94
N ARG A 308 -21.39 -18.47 -18.05
CA ARG A 308 -22.60 -17.82 -18.58
C ARG A 308 -23.09 -16.67 -17.71
N GLY A 309 -23.02 -16.84 -16.37
CA GLY A 309 -23.43 -15.86 -15.37
C GLY A 309 -22.39 -15.68 -14.26
N PRO A 310 -22.49 -14.59 -13.47
CA PRO A 310 -21.68 -14.41 -12.27
C PRO A 310 -22.01 -15.47 -11.21
N THR A 311 -21.00 -15.93 -10.48
CA THR A 311 -21.14 -16.92 -9.41
C THR A 311 -20.21 -16.62 -8.26
N ASP A 312 -20.61 -17.01 -7.06
CA ASP A 312 -19.82 -17.12 -5.83
C ASP A 312 -19.86 -18.54 -5.25
N ASP A 313 -20.31 -19.51 -6.08
CA ASP A 313 -20.35 -20.93 -5.69
C ASP A 313 -18.93 -21.53 -5.73
N PRO A 314 -18.42 -22.04 -4.59
CA PRO A 314 -17.10 -22.64 -4.51
C PRO A 314 -16.95 -23.90 -5.36
N VAL A 315 -18.04 -24.64 -5.61
CA VAL A 315 -18.01 -25.85 -6.46
C VAL A 315 -17.75 -25.46 -7.90
N VAL A 316 -18.49 -24.47 -8.42
CA VAL A 316 -18.36 -23.98 -9.79
C VAL A 316 -16.97 -23.39 -10.05
N VAL A 317 -16.48 -22.56 -9.12
CA VAL A 317 -15.13 -21.93 -9.25
C VAL A 317 -14.04 -22.99 -9.19
N ARG A 318 -14.14 -23.96 -8.29
CA ARG A 318 -13.18 -25.07 -8.15
C ARG A 318 -13.14 -25.95 -9.40
N GLU A 319 -14.28 -26.32 -9.95
CA GLU A 319 -14.35 -27.12 -11.18
C GLU A 319 -13.79 -26.39 -12.39
N ALA A 320 -14.10 -25.10 -12.55
CA ALA A 320 -13.54 -24.28 -13.62
C ALA A 320 -12.01 -24.16 -13.49
N ALA A 321 -11.51 -23.88 -12.28
CA ALA A 321 -10.07 -23.83 -12.02
C ALA A 321 -9.37 -25.18 -12.29
N GLY A 322 -10.04 -26.29 -11.96
CA GLY A 322 -9.58 -27.66 -12.27
C GLY A 322 -9.49 -27.92 -13.78
N ARG A 323 -10.52 -27.57 -14.56
CA ARG A 323 -10.50 -27.67 -16.03
C ARG A 323 -9.37 -26.82 -16.65
N LEU A 324 -9.18 -25.59 -16.15
CA LEU A 324 -8.08 -24.73 -16.60
C LEU A 324 -6.71 -25.35 -16.31
N LEU A 325 -6.55 -26.00 -15.15
CA LEU A 325 -5.32 -26.70 -14.79
C LEU A 325 -4.99 -27.85 -15.73
N GLU A 326 -5.99 -28.57 -16.23
CA GLU A 326 -5.80 -29.67 -17.18
C GLU A 326 -5.16 -29.23 -18.50
N SER A 327 -5.39 -27.96 -18.90
CA SER A 327 -4.78 -27.35 -20.09
C SER A 327 -3.35 -26.85 -19.89
N VAL A 328 -2.80 -26.99 -18.69
CA VAL A 328 -1.45 -26.49 -18.35
C VAL A 328 -0.51 -27.63 -18.05
N ASP A 329 0.64 -27.64 -18.74
CA ASP A 329 1.74 -28.53 -18.40
C ASP A 329 2.43 -28.08 -17.11
N THR A 330 2.41 -28.92 -16.09
CA THR A 330 3.01 -28.70 -14.76
C THR A 330 4.22 -29.58 -14.48
N THR A 331 4.70 -30.38 -15.47
CA THR A 331 5.77 -31.36 -15.28
C THR A 331 7.12 -30.74 -14.94
N GLY A 332 7.40 -29.52 -15.43
CA GLY A 332 8.64 -28.79 -15.16
C GLY A 332 8.73 -28.19 -13.75
N GLY A 333 7.73 -28.41 -12.88
CA GLY A 333 7.69 -27.83 -11.54
C GLY A 333 6.98 -26.50 -11.47
N VAL A 334 6.12 -26.36 -10.44
CA VAL A 334 5.27 -25.19 -10.19
C VAL A 334 5.79 -24.41 -9.00
N ARG A 335 6.20 -23.17 -9.25
CA ARG A 335 6.69 -22.23 -8.24
C ARG A 335 5.57 -21.44 -7.54
N LEU A 336 4.53 -21.05 -8.32
CA LEU A 336 3.41 -20.26 -7.83
C LEU A 336 2.13 -20.72 -8.51
N LEU A 337 1.07 -20.78 -7.74
CA LEU A 337 -0.30 -20.96 -8.22
C LEU A 337 -1.15 -19.76 -7.78
N GLY A 338 -2.10 -19.39 -8.63
CA GLY A 338 -3.09 -18.35 -8.33
C GLY A 338 -4.43 -18.67 -8.95
N VAL A 339 -5.51 -18.41 -8.20
CA VAL A 339 -6.89 -18.44 -8.68
C VAL A 339 -7.49 -17.06 -8.50
N GLY A 340 -8.12 -16.55 -9.55
CA GLY A 340 -8.78 -15.25 -9.55
C GLY A 340 -10.15 -15.31 -10.19
N VAL A 341 -10.99 -14.35 -9.83
CA VAL A 341 -12.32 -14.13 -10.40
C VAL A 341 -12.40 -12.68 -10.87
N SER A 342 -12.83 -12.47 -12.10
CA SER A 342 -13.05 -11.17 -12.72
C SER A 342 -14.40 -11.11 -13.45
N GLY A 343 -14.73 -9.94 -14.04
CA GLY A 343 -16.08 -9.71 -14.53
C GLY A 343 -17.06 -9.73 -13.36
N LEU A 344 -16.73 -8.92 -12.34
CA LEU A 344 -17.43 -8.87 -11.07
C LEU A 344 -18.79 -8.20 -11.21
N ALA A 345 -19.74 -8.62 -10.36
CA ALA A 345 -21.08 -8.08 -10.19
C ALA A 345 -21.48 -8.16 -8.71
N ASP A 346 -22.37 -7.25 -8.30
CA ASP A 346 -22.90 -7.19 -6.93
C ASP A 346 -24.03 -8.22 -6.67
N TYR A 347 -24.26 -9.09 -7.62
CA TYR A 347 -25.30 -10.14 -7.53
C TYR A 347 -24.80 -11.47 -8.08
N THR A 348 -25.37 -12.55 -7.58
CA THR A 348 -25.29 -13.88 -8.18
C THR A 348 -26.52 -14.09 -9.04
N GLN A 349 -26.33 -14.47 -10.30
CA GLN A 349 -27.44 -15.02 -11.08
C GLN A 349 -27.73 -16.40 -10.50
N GLU A 350 -28.87 -16.56 -9.86
CA GLU A 350 -29.33 -17.88 -9.40
C GLU A 350 -29.41 -18.80 -10.64
N ASP A 351 -28.60 -19.85 -10.63
CA ASP A 351 -28.70 -20.89 -11.65
C ASP A 351 -29.92 -21.69 -11.35
N LEU A 352 -31.00 -21.48 -12.12
CA LEU A 352 -32.25 -22.24 -12.02
C LEU A 352 -32.04 -23.76 -12.03
N PHE A 353 -30.96 -24.23 -12.64
CA PHE A 353 -30.55 -25.63 -12.63
C PHE A 353 -29.85 -26.04 -11.33
N ALA A 354 -29.17 -25.14 -10.63
CA ALA A 354 -28.62 -25.42 -9.31
C ALA A 354 -29.73 -25.49 -8.25
N GLN A 355 -30.71 -24.60 -8.31
CA GLN A 355 -31.94 -24.69 -7.49
C GLN A 355 -32.69 -25.99 -7.74
N ALA A 356 -32.93 -26.38 -9.00
CA ALA A 356 -33.59 -27.64 -9.34
C ALA A 356 -32.79 -28.88 -8.85
N ARG A 357 -31.46 -28.82 -8.80
CA ARG A 357 -30.63 -29.90 -8.22
C ARG A 357 -30.70 -29.95 -6.70
N LEU A 358 -30.75 -28.80 -6.04
CA LEU A 358 -30.92 -28.70 -4.59
C LEU A 358 -32.32 -29.20 -4.18
N GLU A 359 -33.34 -28.79 -4.91
CA GLU A 359 -34.72 -29.25 -4.70
C GLU A 359 -34.86 -30.78 -4.97
N ALA A 360 -34.25 -31.31 -6.04
CA ALA A 360 -34.20 -32.73 -6.32
C ALA A 360 -33.40 -33.54 -5.28
N GLY A 361 -32.34 -32.94 -4.72
CA GLY A 361 -31.53 -33.52 -3.64
C GLY A 361 -32.27 -33.54 -2.28
N GLN A 362 -33.08 -32.51 -2.00
CA GLN A 362 -33.93 -32.44 -0.81
C GLN A 362 -35.15 -33.36 -0.90
N ALA A 363 -35.78 -33.46 -2.07
CA ALA A 363 -36.89 -34.37 -2.31
C ALA A 363 -36.48 -35.85 -2.19
N ALA A 364 -35.19 -36.18 -2.38
CA ALA A 364 -34.65 -37.53 -2.19
C ALA A 364 -34.26 -37.85 -0.73
N ALA A 365 -34.35 -36.89 0.18
CA ALA A 365 -33.90 -37.01 1.58
C ALA A 365 -35.03 -36.91 2.62
N GLU A 366 -36.30 -36.81 2.22
CA GLU A 366 -37.42 -36.83 3.16
C GLU A 366 -37.83 -38.26 3.54
N PRO A 367 -37.73 -38.66 4.83
CA PRO A 367 -38.44 -39.83 5.36
C PRO A 367 -39.91 -39.45 5.62
N PRO A 368 -40.87 -40.41 5.60
CA PRO A 368 -42.30 -40.09 5.68
C PRO A 368 -42.71 -39.52 7.03
N GLU A 369 -43.65 -38.56 6.96
CA GLU A 369 -44.25 -37.80 8.07
C GLU A 369 -44.85 -38.73 9.15
N GLU A 370 -44.55 -38.38 10.42
CA GLU A 370 -45.48 -38.64 11.53
C GLU A 370 -45.88 -37.31 12.18
N ALA A 371 -47.19 -37.16 12.35
CA ALA A 371 -47.90 -35.99 12.79
C ALA A 371 -47.73 -35.70 14.29
N GLY A 372 -47.67 -34.41 14.70
CA GLY A 372 -47.84 -34.03 16.12
C GLY A 372 -47.52 -32.55 16.44
N GLN A 373 -48.51 -31.74 16.39
CA GLN A 373 -48.90 -30.51 17.13
C GLN A 373 -47.90 -29.69 17.95
N GLY A 374 -47.71 -28.44 17.57
CA GLY A 374 -47.84 -27.08 18.12
C GLY A 374 -47.18 -26.69 19.46
N PRO A 375 -47.14 -25.42 19.90
CA PRO A 375 -47.12 -24.16 19.20
C PRO A 375 -45.87 -23.23 19.54
N ARG A 376 -45.81 -22.11 18.85
CA ARG A 376 -44.84 -20.97 19.02
C ARG A 376 -44.86 -20.35 20.44
N PRO A 377 -43.77 -19.59 20.78
CA PRO A 377 -43.95 -18.12 20.80
C PRO A 377 -42.82 -17.31 20.18
N GLU A 378 -43.21 -16.10 19.85
CA GLU A 378 -42.54 -14.94 19.27
C GLU A 378 -41.49 -14.32 20.18
N GLY A 379 -40.55 -13.55 19.57
CA GLY A 379 -39.78 -12.55 20.29
C GLY A 379 -38.59 -11.96 19.55
N ALA A 380 -38.83 -10.80 18.89
CA ALA A 380 -38.00 -9.58 18.74
C ALA A 380 -36.50 -9.75 18.38
N GLY A 381 -35.99 -9.32 17.24
CA GLY A 381 -35.89 -7.92 16.83
C GLY A 381 -34.61 -7.26 17.32
N SER A 382 -33.54 -7.22 16.49
CA SER A 382 -32.51 -6.17 16.65
C SER A 382 -31.78 -5.98 15.32
N THR A 383 -32.05 -4.84 14.74
CA THR A 383 -31.40 -4.23 13.58
C THR A 383 -30.10 -3.55 13.99
N GLY A 384 -29.00 -3.81 13.29
CA GLY A 384 -27.79 -2.99 13.32
C GLY A 384 -27.17 -2.98 11.92
N PRO A 385 -26.76 -1.82 11.41
CA PRO A 385 -26.39 -1.66 10.01
C PRO A 385 -24.96 -2.14 9.69
N PRO A 386 -24.69 -2.50 8.42
CA PRO A 386 -23.37 -2.98 7.98
C PRO A 386 -22.45 -1.82 7.66
N GLY A 387 -21.29 -1.81 8.28
CA GLY A 387 -20.15 -1.01 7.86
C GLY A 387 -19.38 -1.76 6.79
N ALA A 388 -19.63 -1.46 5.53
CA ALA A 388 -18.80 -1.91 4.42
C ALA A 388 -17.62 -0.96 4.26
N TYR A 389 -16.38 -1.47 4.32
CA TYR A 389 -15.24 -0.95 3.54
C TYR A 389 -14.14 -2.02 3.52
N GLY A 390 -14.04 -2.74 2.42
CA GLY A 390 -12.90 -3.59 2.11
C GLY A 390 -12.36 -3.18 0.76
N ARG A 391 -11.14 -2.72 0.70
CA ARG A 391 -10.39 -2.76 -0.56
C ARG A 391 -8.90 -2.78 -0.28
N GLY A 392 -8.24 -3.84 -0.65
CA GLY A 392 -6.82 -3.95 -0.67
C GLY A 392 -6.36 -4.43 -2.03
N ALA A 393 -5.68 -3.58 -2.77
CA ALA A 393 -4.88 -4.02 -3.88
C ALA A 393 -3.70 -4.85 -3.37
N GLY A 394 -3.52 -6.04 -3.93
CA GLY A 394 -2.27 -6.75 -4.08
C GLY A 394 -1.27 -6.81 -2.93
N GLY A 395 -1.57 -7.53 -1.86
CA GLY A 395 -0.56 -8.04 -0.96
C GLY A 395 -0.44 -9.55 -1.16
N ALA A 396 0.73 -10.04 -1.56
CA ALA A 396 1.04 -11.46 -1.52
C ALA A 396 0.92 -11.93 -0.07
N ALA A 397 -0.24 -12.47 0.29
CA ALA A 397 -0.40 -13.17 1.55
C ALA A 397 0.41 -14.47 1.42
N SER A 398 1.54 -14.53 2.13
CA SER A 398 2.20 -15.78 2.42
C SER A 398 1.17 -16.73 3.04
N GLY A 399 0.92 -17.87 2.37
CA GLY A 399 -0.02 -18.87 2.82
C GLY A 399 0.24 -19.26 4.26
N GLU A 400 -0.80 -19.28 5.08
CA GLU A 400 -0.74 -19.96 6.36
C GLU A 400 -0.54 -21.45 6.08
N PRO A 401 0.54 -22.08 6.57
CA PRO A 401 0.65 -23.52 6.53
C PRO A 401 -0.44 -24.10 7.46
N ALA A 402 -1.13 -25.13 6.98
CA ALA A 402 -2.07 -25.91 7.78
C ALA A 402 -1.42 -26.29 9.11
N ALA A 403 -2.19 -26.18 10.19
CA ALA A 403 -1.82 -26.52 11.54
C ALA A 403 -1.21 -27.93 11.61
N ALA A 404 0.11 -27.97 11.75
CA ALA A 404 0.79 -29.05 12.43
C ALA A 404 0.79 -28.67 13.92
N ASP A 405 0.39 -29.56 14.75
CA ASP A 405 0.30 -29.50 16.20
C ASP A 405 1.59 -28.88 16.82
N GLY A 406 1.49 -27.63 17.24
CA GLY A 406 2.59 -26.85 17.83
C GLY A 406 2.44 -25.37 17.49
N ARG A 407 2.23 -24.51 18.49
CA ARG A 407 2.15 -23.05 18.31
C ARG A 407 3.40 -22.54 17.59
N GLN A 408 3.26 -22.09 16.34
CA GLN A 408 4.34 -21.46 15.59
C GLN A 408 4.36 -19.94 15.87
N TRP A 409 5.37 -19.52 16.63
CA TRP A 409 5.62 -18.11 16.91
C TRP A 409 6.44 -17.47 15.78
N ARG A 410 6.03 -16.28 15.33
CA ARG A 410 6.70 -15.57 14.21
C ARG A 410 7.36 -14.29 14.71
N ALA A 411 8.55 -13.98 14.19
CA ALA A 411 9.25 -12.73 14.52
C ALA A 411 8.42 -11.50 14.18
N GLY A 412 8.23 -10.61 15.14
CA GLY A 412 7.38 -9.42 15.03
C GLY A 412 5.94 -9.60 15.55
N GLN A 413 5.50 -10.83 15.83
CA GLN A 413 4.17 -11.13 16.35
C GLN A 413 3.98 -10.57 17.76
N ASP A 414 2.82 -9.92 18.01
CA ASP A 414 2.46 -9.44 19.34
C ASP A 414 1.99 -10.60 20.22
N VAL A 415 2.37 -10.51 21.50
CA VAL A 415 2.04 -11.49 22.52
C VAL A 415 1.77 -10.81 23.86
N THR A 416 1.06 -11.52 24.73
CA THR A 416 0.95 -11.17 26.14
C THR A 416 1.34 -12.35 27.01
N HIS A 417 2.01 -12.09 28.12
CA HIS A 417 2.34 -13.08 29.14
C HIS A 417 1.66 -12.69 30.44
N THR A 418 1.12 -13.65 31.17
CA THR A 418 0.33 -13.40 32.39
C THR A 418 1.12 -12.66 33.47
N GLU A 419 2.45 -12.88 33.57
CA GLU A 419 3.33 -12.24 34.56
C GLU A 419 4.04 -10.99 34.03
N PHE A 420 4.43 -10.99 32.72
CA PHE A 420 5.27 -9.94 32.12
C PHE A 420 4.53 -8.94 31.28
N GLY A 421 3.21 -9.15 31.05
CA GLY A 421 2.36 -8.27 30.25
C GLY A 421 2.63 -8.35 28.73
N PRO A 422 2.36 -7.27 27.98
CA PRO A 422 2.49 -7.22 26.54
C PRO A 422 3.95 -7.19 26.06
N GLY A 423 4.17 -7.79 24.90
CA GLY A 423 5.49 -7.86 24.28
C GLY A 423 5.39 -8.38 22.84
N TRP A 424 6.52 -8.66 22.23
CA TRP A 424 6.59 -9.17 20.86
C TRP A 424 7.68 -10.23 20.69
N VAL A 425 7.46 -11.15 19.77
CA VAL A 425 8.35 -12.27 19.47
C VAL A 425 9.56 -11.77 18.68
N GLN A 426 10.76 -11.91 19.23
CA GLN A 426 12.01 -11.65 18.51
C GLN A 426 12.40 -12.81 17.59
N GLY A 427 12.11 -14.03 18.01
CA GLY A 427 12.37 -15.24 17.24
C GLY A 427 11.93 -16.49 17.97
N SER A 428 11.82 -17.58 17.23
CA SER A 428 11.46 -18.90 17.76
C SER A 428 12.26 -20.00 17.07
N GLY A 429 12.49 -21.10 17.76
CA GLY A 429 13.18 -22.28 17.26
C GLY A 429 13.50 -23.27 18.38
N LEU A 430 13.72 -24.55 18.03
CA LEU A 430 14.09 -25.62 18.96
C LEU A 430 13.14 -25.70 20.18
N GLY A 431 11.82 -25.56 19.94
CA GLY A 431 10.81 -25.61 21.01
C GLY A 431 10.83 -24.41 21.98
N ARG A 432 11.52 -23.32 21.62
CA ARG A 432 11.61 -22.10 22.42
C ARG A 432 11.15 -20.87 21.65
N VAL A 433 10.69 -19.84 22.37
CA VAL A 433 10.32 -18.52 21.86
C VAL A 433 10.97 -17.44 22.71
N THR A 434 11.60 -16.48 22.06
CA THR A 434 12.23 -15.31 22.70
C THR A 434 11.33 -14.11 22.50
N VAL A 435 10.91 -13.49 23.61
CA VAL A 435 9.98 -12.38 23.66
C VAL A 435 10.66 -11.18 24.31
N ARG A 436 10.41 -10.00 23.73
CA ARG A 436 10.75 -8.71 24.34
C ARG A 436 9.47 -8.06 24.86
N PHE A 437 9.47 -7.70 26.15
CA PHE A 437 8.32 -7.10 26.84
C PHE A 437 8.46 -5.59 26.85
N GLU A 438 7.78 -4.95 25.91
CA GLU A 438 7.73 -3.50 25.75
C GLU A 438 6.41 -3.11 25.05
N THR A 439 5.98 -1.87 25.26
CA THR A 439 4.81 -1.24 24.64
C THR A 439 5.25 -0.01 23.85
N PRO A 440 4.44 0.54 22.92
CA PRO A 440 4.81 1.70 22.13
C PRO A 440 5.28 2.92 22.95
N GLN A 441 4.77 3.07 24.20
CA GLN A 441 5.07 4.19 25.09
C GLN A 441 6.15 3.88 26.11
N SER A 442 6.59 2.62 26.22
CA SER A 442 7.62 2.24 27.20
C SER A 442 9.04 2.53 26.72
N ALA A 443 10.01 2.48 27.65
CA ALA A 443 11.41 2.29 27.29
C ALA A 443 11.62 0.89 26.68
N PRO A 444 12.77 0.65 25.98
CA PRO A 444 13.14 -0.68 25.51
C PRO A 444 13.12 -1.71 26.63
N GLY A 445 12.29 -2.74 26.45
CA GLY A 445 11.97 -3.69 27.50
C GLY A 445 12.95 -4.85 27.60
N ARG A 446 12.73 -5.71 28.62
CA ARG A 446 13.56 -6.90 28.88
C ARG A 446 13.22 -8.03 27.91
N VAL A 447 14.22 -8.87 27.63
CA VAL A 447 14.09 -10.05 26.79
C VAL A 447 14.04 -11.29 27.66
N ARG A 448 13.10 -12.20 27.37
CA ARG A 448 12.99 -13.50 28.05
C ARG A 448 12.72 -14.59 27.01
N THR A 449 13.15 -15.82 27.35
CA THR A 449 12.94 -16.99 26.50
C THR A 449 12.08 -18.01 27.26
N PHE A 450 11.03 -18.45 26.63
CA PHE A 450 10.04 -19.40 27.13
C PHE A 450 10.06 -20.70 26.32
N ARG A 451 9.36 -21.73 26.77
CA ARG A 451 8.99 -22.85 25.92
C ARG A 451 7.93 -22.38 24.90
N ALA A 452 7.94 -22.91 23.69
CA ALA A 452 6.98 -22.52 22.67
C ALA A 452 5.52 -22.81 23.07
N GLU A 453 5.32 -23.80 23.94
CA GLU A 453 4.03 -24.26 24.47
C GLU A 453 3.67 -23.65 25.82
N ASP A 454 4.40 -22.61 26.27
CA ASP A 454 4.14 -21.98 27.57
C ASP A 454 2.67 -21.50 27.63
N PRO A 455 1.86 -21.99 28.58
CA PRO A 455 0.45 -21.64 28.70
C PRO A 455 0.21 -20.18 29.10
N ALA A 456 1.22 -19.56 29.77
CA ALA A 456 1.17 -18.16 30.18
C ALA A 456 1.41 -17.19 28.99
N LEU A 457 1.95 -17.68 27.88
CA LEU A 457 2.21 -16.89 26.68
C LEU A 457 1.09 -17.07 25.65
N ARG A 458 0.44 -15.98 25.24
CA ARG A 458 -0.67 -15.98 24.28
C ARG A 458 -0.43 -14.97 23.16
N PRO A 459 -0.93 -15.22 21.92
CA PRO A 459 -1.03 -14.17 20.91
C PRO A 459 -1.85 -13.00 21.44
N ALA A 460 -1.48 -11.79 21.03
CA ALA A 460 -2.20 -10.56 21.37
C ALA A 460 -2.38 -9.69 20.13
N ASP A 461 -3.35 -8.79 20.20
CA ASP A 461 -3.52 -7.74 19.22
C ASP A 461 -2.48 -6.63 19.42
N PRO A 462 -2.07 -5.93 18.35
CA PRO A 462 -1.17 -4.79 18.45
C PRO A 462 -1.76 -3.68 19.31
N LEU A 463 -0.92 -3.08 20.15
CA LEU A 463 -1.30 -1.90 20.91
C LEU A 463 -1.31 -0.64 20.00
N PRO A 464 -2.16 0.36 20.29
CA PRO A 464 -2.19 1.62 19.56
C PRO A 464 -0.85 2.37 19.74
N LEU A 465 -0.41 3.06 18.66
CA LEU A 465 0.86 3.80 18.63
C LEU A 465 0.84 5.03 19.53
N ILE A 466 -0.32 5.65 19.68
CA ILE A 466 -0.55 6.80 20.55
C ILE A 466 -1.55 6.37 21.62
N ALA A 467 -1.27 6.71 22.86
CA ALA A 467 -2.23 6.47 23.95
C ALA A 467 -3.49 7.29 23.66
N GLY A 468 -4.63 6.61 23.56
CA GLY A 468 -5.93 7.30 23.58
C GLY A 468 -6.13 8.02 24.92
N PRO A 469 -7.07 8.96 25.02
CA PRO A 469 -7.48 9.50 26.32
C PRO A 469 -7.83 8.33 27.24
N ASP A 470 -7.33 8.39 28.46
CA ASP A 470 -7.54 7.37 29.48
C ASP A 470 -9.07 7.18 29.67
N PRO A 471 -9.64 5.96 29.49
CA PRO A 471 -11.07 5.74 29.68
C PRO A 471 -11.55 6.00 31.12
N GLY A 472 -10.64 6.38 32.02
CA GLY A 472 -10.92 6.78 33.40
C GLY A 472 -10.96 8.31 33.64
N GLU A 473 -10.56 9.14 32.69
CA GLU A 473 -10.81 10.59 32.75
C GLU A 473 -12.20 10.88 32.16
N ASP A 474 -13.20 10.83 33.02
CA ASP A 474 -14.49 11.44 32.80
C ASP A 474 -14.25 12.93 32.48
N PRO A 475 -14.58 13.45 31.30
CA PRO A 475 -14.54 14.89 31.07
C PRO A 475 -15.71 15.48 31.85
N GLY A 476 -15.50 15.65 33.17
CA GLY A 476 -16.35 16.44 34.03
C GLY A 476 -16.35 17.91 33.59
N GLY A 477 -16.92 18.16 32.43
CA GLY A 477 -17.16 19.45 31.80
C GLY A 477 -18.66 19.61 31.59
N ASP A 478 -19.25 20.48 32.36
CA ASP A 478 -20.59 21.06 32.26
C ASP A 478 -21.17 21.04 30.84
N PRO A 479 -22.32 20.39 30.55
CA PRO A 479 -22.95 20.39 29.23
C PRO A 479 -23.60 21.74 28.84
N GLY A 480 -23.13 22.86 29.42
CA GLY A 480 -23.72 24.21 29.25
C GLY A 480 -22.91 25.21 28.42
N ALA A 481 -21.69 24.91 27.97
CA ALA A 481 -20.92 25.85 27.16
C ALA A 481 -21.03 25.54 25.67
N ALA A 482 -22.09 26.00 25.02
CA ALA A 482 -22.19 26.08 23.56
C ALA A 482 -21.08 27.03 23.05
N VAL A 483 -20.06 26.48 22.42
CA VAL A 483 -19.09 27.26 21.67
C VAL A 483 -19.74 27.72 20.37
N SER A 484 -20.15 29.00 20.36
CA SER A 484 -20.58 29.71 19.16
C SER A 484 -19.41 29.83 18.17
N PRO A 485 -19.66 29.71 16.86
CA PRO A 485 -18.60 29.91 15.85
C PRO A 485 -18.17 31.39 15.86
N PRO A 486 -16.89 31.72 15.51
CA PRO A 486 -16.43 33.09 15.50
C PRO A 486 -17.16 33.89 14.41
N GLU A 487 -17.82 34.99 14.85
CA GLU A 487 -18.44 35.98 13.99
C GLU A 487 -17.40 36.63 13.07
N VAL A 488 -17.67 36.56 11.78
CA VAL A 488 -16.98 37.34 10.75
C VAL A 488 -17.46 38.78 10.87
N ASN A 489 -16.60 39.64 11.36
CA ASN A 489 -16.88 41.08 11.51
C ASN A 489 -16.75 41.76 10.14
N ALA A 490 -17.90 41.94 9.46
CA ALA A 490 -18.03 42.81 8.31
C ALA A 490 -18.45 44.20 8.79
N GLY A 491 -17.53 45.13 8.78
CA GLY A 491 -17.80 46.52 9.13
C GLY A 491 -16.74 47.48 8.68
N VAL A 492 -16.74 47.81 7.38
CA VAL A 492 -16.02 48.98 6.88
C VAL A 492 -17.01 50.07 6.59
N SER A 493 -17.01 51.13 7.40
CA SER A 493 -17.68 52.38 7.11
C SER A 493 -16.67 53.41 6.60
N LEU A 494 -16.99 53.96 5.44
CA LEU A 494 -16.34 55.12 4.77
C LEU A 494 -16.63 56.43 5.50
N ALA A 495 -15.55 57.21 5.72
CA ALA A 495 -15.51 58.71 5.69
C ALA A 495 -14.08 59.11 6.10
N GLY A 496 -13.27 59.86 5.40
CA GLY A 496 -13.46 60.98 4.56
C GLY A 496 -12.41 62.04 4.89
N ARG A 497 -11.66 62.51 3.84
CA ARG A 497 -10.96 63.79 3.75
C ARG A 497 -9.63 63.98 4.47
N GLY A 498 -8.61 64.33 3.67
CA GLY A 498 -7.90 65.59 3.78
C GLY A 498 -6.41 65.51 3.43
N ALA A 499 -6.10 65.99 2.28
CA ALA A 499 -4.97 66.78 1.76
C ALA A 499 -3.69 66.95 2.58
N GLY A 500 -2.55 66.84 1.87
CA GLY A 500 -1.29 67.44 2.31
C GLY A 500 -0.09 66.93 1.48
N GLN A 501 0.31 67.72 0.51
CA GLN A 501 1.56 67.72 -0.26
C GLN A 501 2.79 67.62 0.65
N ASP A 502 3.91 67.04 0.31
CA ASP A 502 5.01 67.61 -0.48
C ASP A 502 6.24 66.66 -0.53
N SER A 503 6.70 66.48 -1.70
CA SER A 503 8.00 66.67 -2.33
C SER A 503 9.30 66.07 -1.75
N SER A 504 10.03 65.56 -2.72
CA SER A 504 11.49 65.53 -2.90
C SER A 504 12.28 64.45 -2.15
N SER A 505 13.20 63.74 -2.69
CA SER A 505 14.14 63.86 -3.81
C SER A 505 15.02 62.62 -3.84
N VAL A 506 15.32 62.17 -5.05
CA VAL A 506 16.44 61.24 -5.35
C VAL A 506 17.78 61.99 -5.13
N PRO A 507 18.88 61.31 -4.82
CA PRO A 507 19.83 61.04 -5.91
C PRO A 507 20.52 59.66 -5.91
N ALA A 508 20.89 59.31 -7.13
CA ALA A 508 21.79 58.24 -7.52
C ALA A 508 23.27 58.61 -7.25
N SER A 509 24.10 57.58 -7.09
CA SER A 509 25.47 57.44 -7.68
C SER A 509 26.16 56.20 -7.10
N SER A 510 26.44 55.16 -7.92
CA SER A 510 27.72 54.90 -8.62
C SER A 510 28.90 54.56 -7.70
N SER A 511 29.46 53.34 -7.76
CA SER A 511 30.69 52.99 -8.45
C SER A 511 31.29 51.67 -7.94
N LEU A 512 31.55 50.76 -8.85
CA LEU A 512 32.79 50.01 -9.12
C LEU A 512 33.77 49.73 -7.96
N ALA A 513 34.10 48.42 -7.72
CA ALA A 513 35.49 47.97 -7.64
C ALA A 513 35.58 46.42 -7.79
N GLU A 514 36.57 46.03 -8.55
CA GLU A 514 37.03 44.73 -8.96
C GLU A 514 37.64 43.87 -7.84
N GLY A 515 37.59 42.55 -8.03
CA GLY A 515 38.22 41.32 -7.63
C GLY A 515 39.43 41.31 -6.66
N PRO A 516 40.09 40.18 -6.36
CA PRO A 516 40.29 38.98 -7.16
C PRO A 516 40.20 37.60 -6.42
N GLY A 517 40.02 36.56 -7.17
CA GLY A 517 40.57 35.21 -7.21
C GLY A 517 41.04 34.46 -5.95
N ALA A 518 40.50 33.22 -5.80
CA ALA A 518 41.24 32.09 -5.22
C ALA A 518 40.60 30.75 -5.66
N SER A 519 41.26 30.08 -6.58
CA SER A 519 41.87 28.75 -6.48
C SER A 519 40.96 27.58 -6.07
N ALA A 520 40.50 26.83 -7.09
CA ALA A 520 39.94 25.49 -6.95
C ALA A 520 41.05 24.45 -6.66
N SER A 521 40.95 23.78 -5.54
CA SER A 521 41.76 22.64 -5.16
C SER A 521 41.07 21.35 -5.63
N ARG A 522 41.61 20.67 -6.66
CA ARG A 522 41.23 19.34 -7.12
C ARG A 522 41.79 18.29 -6.17
N VAL A 523 40.95 17.41 -5.67
CA VAL A 523 41.34 16.15 -5.01
C VAL A 523 41.46 15.06 -6.09
N PRO A 524 42.56 14.28 -6.13
CA PRO A 524 42.75 13.25 -7.16
C PRO A 524 42.00 11.96 -6.84
N VAL A 525 41.41 11.36 -7.88
CA VAL A 525 40.82 10.04 -7.90
C VAL A 525 41.90 8.97 -8.06
N PRO A 526 41.94 7.89 -7.28
CA PRO A 526 42.87 6.78 -7.48
C PRO A 526 42.43 5.86 -8.64
N PRO A 527 43.40 5.22 -9.36
CA PRO A 527 43.09 4.33 -10.48
C PRO A 527 42.60 2.95 -10.05
N PRO A 528 41.89 2.21 -10.94
CA PRO A 528 41.33 0.89 -10.64
C PRO A 528 42.39 -0.18 -10.55
N ALA A 529 42.28 -1.07 -9.57
CA ALA A 529 43.14 -2.22 -9.36
C ALA A 529 42.93 -3.29 -10.45
N THR A 530 44.01 -3.73 -11.05
CA THR A 530 44.12 -4.85 -11.96
C THR A 530 43.94 -6.17 -11.21
N ARG A 531 43.12 -7.06 -11.75
CA ARG A 531 42.99 -8.47 -11.31
C ARG A 531 44.21 -9.28 -11.81
N PRO A 532 44.78 -10.17 -11.02
CA PRO A 532 45.67 -11.22 -11.56
C PRO A 532 44.84 -12.39 -12.13
N ASN A 533 45.30 -12.92 -13.26
CA ASN A 533 44.90 -14.20 -13.81
C ASN A 533 45.31 -15.33 -12.86
N GLU A 534 44.37 -16.20 -12.53
CA GLU A 534 44.51 -17.68 -12.59
C GLU A 534 43.09 -18.29 -12.57
#